data_e05393a825e8dfc32e5a7cc4cee1022e
#
_entry.id   e05393a825e8dfc32e5a7cc4cee1022e
#
_cell.length_a   1.000
_cell.length_b   1.000
_cell.length_c   1.000
_cell.angle_alpha   90.00
_cell.angle_beta   90.00
_cell.angle_gamma   90.00
#
_symmetry.space_group_name_H-M   'P 1'
#
loop_
_entity.id
_entity.type
_entity.pdbx_description
1 polymer ?
#
loop_
_entity_poly.entity_id
_entity_poly.type
_entity_poly.pdbx_seq_one_letter_code
_entity_poly.pdbx_strand_id
1 'polypeptide(L)'
;MRSIQPILAIIDVDIMCGKDETAREQMLHNLRRYRGEGVKPLWTNWLRQRADLRFTCLIHDVADFNRFMLDVVRSVDGVRETSTLLSFGGRADIDTLLELEMEVSTNNMVAVNVMLDVQPGMDRQCFQALLDLPPHPEVKRVWLLNCYHSHNFDLMLLLLGKRLSSITGYVMSWVRTTPGVIDTELQTVMDWRWLASPDDLVDLVELFFTRTALDSQQEHL
;
A
#
# COMPACT_ATOMS: atom_id res chain seq x y z
N MET A 1 11.00 -17.35 21.66
CA MET A 1 10.95 -15.97 21.17
C MET A 1 9.60 -15.80 20.49
N ARG A 2 8.77 -14.85 20.90
CA ARG A 2 7.56 -14.51 20.13
C ARG A 2 8.05 -13.89 18.82
N SER A 3 7.73 -14.47 17.69
CA SER A 3 8.00 -13.88 16.37
C SER A 3 7.22 -12.57 16.32
N ILE A 4 7.91 -11.46 16.28
CA ILE A 4 7.27 -10.15 16.13
C ILE A 4 6.57 -10.17 14.77
N GLN A 5 5.28 -9.86 14.77
CA GLN A 5 4.52 -9.77 13.53
C GLN A 5 5.11 -8.63 12.67
N PRO A 6 5.43 -8.88 11.40
CA PRO A 6 5.93 -7.82 10.54
C PRO A 6 4.87 -6.75 10.34
N ILE A 7 5.31 -5.51 10.26
CA ILE A 7 4.46 -4.34 9.99
C ILE A 7 4.68 -3.93 8.54
N LEU A 8 3.62 -3.74 7.79
CA LEU A 8 3.70 -3.15 6.46
C LEU A 8 3.68 -1.62 6.61
N ALA A 9 4.76 -0.96 6.20
CA ALA A 9 4.82 0.49 6.15
C ALA A 9 4.67 0.97 4.71
N ILE A 10 3.78 1.93 4.52
CA ILE A 10 3.56 2.63 3.27
C ILE A 10 4.02 4.06 3.49
N ILE A 11 5.04 4.47 2.77
CA ILE A 11 5.70 5.75 2.95
C ILE A 11 5.42 6.63 1.74
N ASP A 12 4.75 7.74 1.98
CA ASP A 12 4.56 8.81 1.02
C ASP A 12 5.71 9.80 1.13
N VAL A 13 6.25 10.19 -0.01
CA VAL A 13 7.37 11.12 -0.13
C VAL A 13 6.95 12.29 -1.00
N ASP A 14 7.00 13.48 -0.44
CA ASP A 14 6.85 14.72 -1.17
C ASP A 14 8.22 15.22 -1.62
N ILE A 15 8.32 15.58 -2.88
CA ILE A 15 9.57 16.04 -3.51
C ILE A 15 9.44 17.53 -3.85
N MET A 16 10.53 18.27 -3.70
CA MET A 16 10.59 19.67 -4.09
C MET A 16 10.41 19.82 -5.59
N CYS A 17 9.58 20.76 -6.01
CA CYS A 17 9.38 21.09 -7.41
C CYS A 17 10.71 21.31 -8.16
N GLY A 18 10.87 20.68 -9.31
CA GLY A 18 12.08 20.70 -10.11
C GLY A 18 13.20 19.74 -9.70
N LYS A 19 12.98 18.94 -8.63
CA LYS A 19 13.89 17.87 -8.19
C LYS A 19 13.30 16.46 -8.46
N ASP A 20 12.10 16.38 -9.01
CA ASP A 20 11.30 15.16 -9.09
C ASP A 20 12.07 13.98 -9.69
N GLU A 21 12.69 14.16 -10.85
CA GLU A 21 13.39 13.07 -11.55
C GLU A 21 14.66 12.64 -10.80
N THR A 22 15.48 13.61 -10.38
CA THR A 22 16.74 13.34 -9.67
C THR A 22 16.50 12.68 -8.33
N ALA A 23 15.57 13.19 -7.54
CA ALA A 23 15.21 12.62 -6.24
C ALA A 23 14.64 11.21 -6.39
N ARG A 24 13.79 10.99 -7.39
CA ARG A 24 13.23 9.67 -7.70
C ARG A 24 14.31 8.64 -8.04
N GLU A 25 15.22 8.99 -8.95
CA GLU A 25 16.32 8.09 -9.34
C GLU A 25 17.23 7.77 -8.16
N GLN A 26 17.60 8.78 -7.37
CA GLN A 26 18.41 8.58 -6.19
C GLN A 26 17.70 7.72 -5.14
N MET A 27 16.40 7.95 -4.92
CA MET A 27 15.59 7.14 -4.02
C MET A 27 15.54 5.68 -4.47
N LEU A 28 15.22 5.41 -5.74
CA LEU A 28 15.18 4.07 -6.29
C LEU A 28 16.54 3.37 -6.18
N HIS A 29 17.64 4.09 -6.44
CA HIS A 29 19.00 3.59 -6.26
C HIS A 29 19.27 3.18 -4.82
N ASN A 30 18.95 4.06 -3.86
CA ASN A 30 19.15 3.82 -2.44
C ASN A 30 18.32 2.61 -1.95
N LEU A 31 17.04 2.56 -2.32
CA LEU A 31 16.13 1.47 -1.93
C LEU A 31 16.59 0.11 -2.47
N ARG A 32 17.03 0.06 -3.74
CA ARG A 32 17.56 -1.18 -4.36
C ARG A 32 18.85 -1.66 -3.74
N ARG A 33 19.65 -0.78 -3.20
CA ARG A 33 20.94 -1.09 -2.57
C ARG A 33 20.85 -1.36 -1.08
N TYR A 34 19.75 -1.03 -0.48
CA TYR A 34 19.55 -1.27 0.95
C TYR A 34 19.61 -2.78 1.28
N ARG A 35 20.36 -3.13 2.32
CA ARG A 35 20.60 -4.53 2.74
C ARG A 35 20.44 -4.71 4.25
N GLY A 36 19.75 -3.81 4.94
CA GLY A 36 19.45 -3.96 6.36
C GLY A 36 18.46 -5.10 6.61
N GLU A 37 18.60 -5.80 7.72
CA GLU A 37 17.76 -6.96 8.05
C GLU A 37 16.40 -6.55 8.65
N GLY A 38 16.36 -5.40 9.34
CA GLY A 38 15.16 -4.93 10.04
C GLY A 38 14.09 -4.28 9.17
N VAL A 39 14.42 -3.94 7.90
CA VAL A 39 13.50 -3.32 6.94
C VAL A 39 13.72 -3.93 5.57
N LYS A 40 12.64 -4.36 4.92
CA LYS A 40 12.69 -4.91 3.56
C LYS A 40 11.84 -4.04 2.61
N PRO A 41 12.44 -3.22 1.74
CA PRO A 41 11.70 -2.53 0.67
C PRO A 41 11.10 -3.53 -0.31
N LEU A 42 9.81 -3.38 -0.62
CA LEU A 42 9.06 -4.32 -1.46
C LEU A 42 8.81 -3.77 -2.86
N TRP A 43 8.23 -2.59 -2.95
CA TRP A 43 7.91 -1.93 -4.22
C TRP A 43 7.83 -0.42 -4.07
N THR A 44 7.88 0.28 -5.20
CA THR A 44 7.57 1.70 -5.31
C THR A 44 6.44 1.92 -6.30
N ASN A 45 5.68 2.99 -6.09
CA ASN A 45 4.74 3.49 -7.06
C ASN A 45 4.80 5.02 -7.13
N TRP A 46 4.53 5.54 -8.32
CA TRP A 46 4.42 6.96 -8.58
C TRP A 46 2.95 7.36 -8.51
N LEU A 47 2.62 8.41 -7.79
CA LEU A 47 1.26 8.88 -7.59
C LEU A 47 1.05 10.22 -8.31
N ARG A 48 -0.17 10.47 -8.73
CA ARG A 48 -0.49 11.71 -9.46
C ARG A 48 -0.96 12.84 -8.55
N GLN A 49 -1.30 12.63 -7.30
CA GLN A 49 -2.01 13.64 -6.54
C GLN A 49 -1.30 14.09 -5.26
N ARG A 50 -1.35 13.34 -4.19
CA ARG A 50 -1.01 13.81 -2.85
C ARG A 50 0.46 13.69 -2.47
N ALA A 51 1.15 12.74 -3.05
CA ALA A 51 2.57 12.51 -2.89
C ALA A 51 3.19 12.24 -4.26
N ASP A 52 4.47 12.55 -4.40
CA ASP A 52 5.15 12.34 -5.67
C ASP A 52 5.59 10.89 -5.82
N LEU A 53 6.07 10.28 -4.74
CA LEU A 53 6.51 8.90 -4.69
C LEU A 53 5.93 8.21 -3.46
N ARG A 54 5.49 6.99 -3.64
CA ARG A 54 5.16 6.07 -2.55
C ARG A 54 6.05 4.85 -2.64
N PHE A 55 6.52 4.35 -1.53
CA PHE A 55 7.12 3.04 -1.47
C PHE A 55 6.59 2.25 -0.27
N THR A 56 6.69 0.94 -0.36
CA THR A 56 6.19 0.04 0.67
C THR A 56 7.32 -0.86 1.14
N CYS A 57 7.42 -1.08 2.43
CA CYS A 57 8.38 -1.98 3.04
C CYS A 57 7.77 -2.81 4.17
N LEU A 58 8.35 -3.98 4.44
CA LEU A 58 8.11 -4.73 5.67
C LEU A 58 9.10 -4.28 6.75
N ILE A 59 8.58 -4.04 7.94
CA ILE A 59 9.35 -3.67 9.13
C ILE A 59 9.36 -4.86 10.08
N HIS A 60 10.55 -5.34 10.40
CA HIS A 60 10.80 -6.35 11.43
C HIS A 60 11.35 -5.73 12.72
N ASP A 61 11.98 -4.54 12.60
CA ASP A 61 12.52 -3.79 13.73
C ASP A 61 12.28 -2.28 13.53
N VAL A 62 11.66 -1.64 14.54
CA VAL A 62 11.30 -0.20 14.50
C VAL A 62 12.53 0.70 14.60
N ALA A 63 13.58 0.29 15.32
CA ALA A 63 14.80 1.09 15.43
C ALA A 63 15.54 1.11 14.08
N ASP A 64 15.58 -0.02 13.38
CA ASP A 64 16.13 -0.10 12.03
C ASP A 64 15.29 0.70 11.04
N PHE A 65 13.97 0.71 11.19
CA PHE A 65 13.09 1.55 10.36
C PHE A 65 13.39 3.04 10.54
N ASN A 66 13.59 3.50 11.77
CA ASN A 66 13.95 4.91 12.00
C ASN A 66 15.29 5.28 11.33
N ARG A 67 16.32 4.41 11.44
CA ARG A 67 17.59 4.61 10.73
C ARG A 67 17.42 4.60 9.22
N PHE A 68 16.66 3.64 8.69
CA PHE A 68 16.34 3.57 7.29
C PHE A 68 15.66 4.85 6.78
N MET A 69 14.69 5.38 7.51
CA MET A 69 14.03 6.64 7.14
C MET A 69 14.99 7.83 7.10
N LEU A 70 15.94 7.92 8.06
CA LEU A 70 16.90 9.01 8.11
C LEU A 70 18.00 8.88 7.04
N ASP A 71 18.59 7.69 6.92
CA ASP A 71 19.81 7.49 6.15
C ASP A 71 19.55 7.17 4.67
N VAL A 72 18.41 6.59 4.35
CA VAL A 72 18.07 6.11 3.00
C VAL A 72 17.06 7.02 2.32
N VAL A 73 16.03 7.46 3.05
CA VAL A 73 14.90 8.19 2.49
C VAL A 73 15.09 9.70 2.59
N ARG A 74 15.21 10.22 3.81
CA ARG A 74 15.31 11.67 4.07
C ARG A 74 16.68 12.26 3.71
N SER A 75 17.68 11.43 3.48
CA SER A 75 18.99 11.85 2.99
C SER A 75 19.01 12.21 1.50
N VAL A 76 17.97 11.87 0.75
CA VAL A 76 17.85 12.16 -0.68
C VAL A 76 17.61 13.66 -0.87
N ASP A 77 18.46 14.28 -1.70
CA ASP A 77 18.30 15.70 -2.05
C ASP A 77 16.99 15.92 -2.80
N GLY A 78 16.23 16.89 -2.34
CA GLY A 78 14.89 17.21 -2.89
C GLY A 78 13.73 16.58 -2.13
N VAL A 79 13.94 15.69 -1.18
CA VAL A 79 12.85 15.22 -0.29
C VAL A 79 12.46 16.37 0.64
N ARG A 80 11.19 16.77 0.57
CA ARG A 80 10.62 17.85 1.37
C ARG A 80 9.98 17.32 2.65
N GLU A 81 9.15 16.31 2.50
CA GLU A 81 8.37 15.71 3.58
C GLU A 81 8.16 14.23 3.36
N THR A 82 7.95 13.49 4.43
CA THR A 82 7.56 12.08 4.39
C THR A 82 6.44 11.82 5.36
N SER A 83 5.42 11.08 4.95
CA SER A 83 4.43 10.54 5.86
C SER A 83 4.42 9.01 5.80
N THR A 84 4.10 8.36 6.91
CA THR A 84 4.12 6.91 7.03
C THR A 84 2.77 6.40 7.49
N LEU A 85 2.19 5.51 6.72
CA LEU A 85 1.01 4.74 7.04
C LEU A 85 1.47 3.33 7.46
N LEU A 86 1.02 2.86 8.61
CA LEU A 86 1.35 1.52 9.10
C LEU A 86 0.12 0.61 8.92
N SER A 87 0.36 -0.60 8.44
CA SER A 87 -0.65 -1.65 8.41
C SER A 87 -0.15 -2.89 9.16
N PHE A 88 -1.00 -3.40 10.04
CA PHE A 88 -0.74 -4.62 10.81
C PHE A 88 -1.51 -5.81 10.27
N GLY A 89 -2.32 -5.63 9.23
CA GLY A 89 -3.10 -6.69 8.63
C GLY A 89 -3.88 -6.28 7.39
N GLY A 90 -4.28 -7.28 6.63
CA GLY A 90 -5.03 -7.09 5.41
C GLY A 90 -5.36 -8.38 4.68
N ARG A 91 -5.87 -8.22 3.48
CA ARG A 91 -6.10 -9.29 2.50
C ARG A 91 -5.57 -8.86 1.14
N ALA A 92 -4.94 -9.77 0.42
CA ALA A 92 -4.47 -9.53 -0.93
C ALA A 92 -4.82 -10.71 -1.85
N ASP A 93 -5.06 -10.37 -3.10
CA ASP A 93 -4.99 -11.31 -4.23
C ASP A 93 -3.54 -11.29 -4.74
N ILE A 94 -2.78 -12.29 -4.33
CA ILE A 94 -1.34 -12.35 -4.58
C ILE A 94 -1.05 -12.43 -6.08
N ASP A 95 -1.81 -13.22 -6.82
CA ASP A 95 -1.61 -13.38 -8.26
C ASP A 95 -1.80 -12.04 -8.98
N THR A 96 -2.89 -11.33 -8.68
CA THR A 96 -3.14 -9.98 -9.23
C THR A 96 -2.08 -8.97 -8.77
N LEU A 97 -1.59 -9.06 -7.54
CA LEU A 97 -0.54 -8.19 -7.01
C LEU A 97 0.78 -8.35 -7.79
N LEU A 98 1.18 -9.58 -8.09
CA LEU A 98 2.41 -9.87 -8.83
C LEU A 98 2.35 -9.40 -10.30
N GLU A 99 1.16 -9.35 -10.89
CA GLU A 99 0.96 -8.86 -12.25
C GLU A 99 1.02 -7.33 -12.37
N LEU A 100 0.92 -6.58 -11.25
CA LEU A 100 0.74 -5.12 -11.26
C LEU A 100 1.82 -4.38 -12.05
N GLU A 101 3.10 -4.71 -11.87
CA GLU A 101 4.17 -3.98 -12.57
C GLU A 101 4.02 -4.08 -14.09
N MET A 102 3.73 -5.26 -14.59
CA MET A 102 3.52 -5.49 -16.02
C MET A 102 2.26 -4.76 -16.52
N GLU A 103 1.15 -4.90 -15.82
CA GLU A 103 -0.14 -4.34 -16.25
C GLU A 103 -0.15 -2.80 -16.21
N VAL A 104 0.48 -2.18 -15.20
CA VAL A 104 0.55 -0.72 -15.08
C VAL A 104 1.60 -0.15 -16.02
N SER A 105 2.79 -0.76 -16.13
CA SER A 105 3.88 -0.24 -16.97
C SER A 105 3.58 -0.33 -18.47
N THR A 106 2.76 -1.29 -18.88
CA THR A 106 2.31 -1.42 -20.29
C THR A 106 1.06 -0.58 -20.61
N ASN A 107 0.54 0.16 -19.63
CA ASN A 107 -0.74 0.90 -19.73
C ASN A 107 -1.95 0.03 -20.12
N ASN A 108 -1.89 -1.27 -19.87
CA ASN A 108 -3.01 -2.18 -20.10
C ASN A 108 -4.13 -1.96 -19.08
N MET A 109 -3.74 -1.62 -17.87
CA MET A 109 -4.66 -1.37 -16.76
C MET A 109 -4.26 -0.12 -15.96
N VAL A 110 -5.23 0.43 -15.27
CA VAL A 110 -5.08 1.55 -14.34
C VAL A 110 -5.16 1.01 -12.92
N ALA A 111 -4.20 1.35 -12.07
CA ALA A 111 -4.24 1.06 -10.65
C ALA A 111 -4.63 2.31 -9.86
N VAL A 112 -5.49 2.16 -8.86
CA VAL A 112 -5.97 3.24 -7.99
C VAL A 112 -5.94 2.79 -6.54
N ASN A 113 -5.23 3.54 -5.69
CA ASN A 113 -5.39 3.44 -4.25
C ASN A 113 -6.65 4.21 -3.84
N VAL A 114 -7.53 3.56 -3.12
CA VAL A 114 -8.71 4.16 -2.50
C VAL A 114 -8.46 4.20 -1.00
N MET A 115 -8.29 5.40 -0.48
CA MET A 115 -8.15 5.65 0.95
C MET A 115 -9.55 5.82 1.52
N LEU A 116 -9.86 5.12 2.61
CA LEU A 116 -11.20 5.12 3.20
C LEU A 116 -11.16 5.63 4.64
N ASP A 117 -12.00 6.61 4.91
CA ASP A 117 -12.34 7.05 6.26
C ASP A 117 -13.56 6.24 6.73
N VAL A 118 -13.48 5.64 7.91
CA VAL A 118 -14.50 4.73 8.45
C VAL A 118 -15.08 5.31 9.73
N GLN A 119 -16.37 5.11 9.90
CA GLN A 119 -17.05 5.50 11.13
C GLN A 119 -16.41 4.81 12.34
N PRO A 120 -16.05 5.57 13.41
CA PRO A 120 -15.42 4.99 14.59
C PRO A 120 -16.20 3.80 15.15
N GLY A 121 -15.50 2.69 15.38
CA GLY A 121 -16.07 1.44 15.85
C GLY A 121 -16.70 0.54 14.79
N MET A 122 -16.69 0.96 13.52
CA MET A 122 -17.18 0.17 12.38
C MET A 122 -16.06 -0.49 11.57
N ASP A 123 -14.79 -0.29 11.93
CA ASP A 123 -13.62 -0.71 11.15
C ASP A 123 -13.70 -2.18 10.72
N ARG A 124 -13.93 -3.07 11.66
CA ARG A 124 -14.01 -4.51 11.40
C ARG A 124 -15.19 -4.88 10.51
N GLN A 125 -16.36 -4.30 10.78
CA GLN A 125 -17.58 -4.57 9.99
C GLN A 125 -17.43 -4.02 8.57
N CYS A 126 -16.89 -2.81 8.43
CA CYS A 126 -16.61 -2.19 7.14
C CYS A 126 -15.58 -2.99 6.34
N PHE A 127 -14.47 -3.40 6.99
CA PHE A 127 -13.44 -4.25 6.37
C PHE A 127 -14.05 -5.54 5.81
N GLN A 128 -14.86 -6.25 6.61
CA GLN A 128 -15.50 -7.48 6.15
C GLN A 128 -16.49 -7.22 5.01
N ALA A 129 -17.31 -6.19 5.12
CA ALA A 129 -18.27 -5.83 4.07
C ALA A 129 -17.56 -5.48 2.74
N LEU A 130 -16.40 -4.82 2.78
CA LEU A 130 -15.58 -4.54 1.60
C LEU A 130 -14.98 -5.82 0.99
N LEU A 131 -14.60 -6.80 1.82
CA LEU A 131 -14.16 -8.11 1.33
C LEU A 131 -15.30 -8.88 0.63
N ASP A 132 -16.50 -8.75 1.14
CA ASP A 132 -17.69 -9.47 0.65
C ASP A 132 -18.34 -8.80 -0.58
N LEU A 133 -17.82 -7.63 -1.02
CA LEU A 133 -18.33 -7.01 -2.24
C LEU A 133 -18.25 -7.97 -3.42
N PRO A 134 -19.30 -8.01 -4.28
CA PRO A 134 -19.33 -8.92 -5.41
C PRO A 134 -18.18 -8.65 -6.39
N PRO A 135 -17.68 -9.67 -7.10
CA PRO A 135 -16.70 -9.48 -8.15
C PRO A 135 -17.26 -8.59 -9.27
N HIS A 136 -16.40 -7.75 -9.83
CA HIS A 136 -16.75 -6.85 -10.92
C HIS A 136 -16.02 -7.25 -12.21
N PRO A 137 -16.65 -7.27 -13.39
CA PRO A 137 -16.03 -7.78 -14.63
C PRO A 137 -14.85 -6.92 -15.12
N GLU A 138 -14.82 -5.64 -14.77
CA GLU A 138 -13.78 -4.69 -15.23
C GLU A 138 -12.87 -4.19 -14.12
N VAL A 139 -13.09 -4.58 -12.86
CA VAL A 139 -12.32 -4.09 -11.70
C VAL A 139 -11.92 -5.27 -10.82
N LYS A 140 -10.62 -5.44 -10.60
CA LYS A 140 -10.05 -6.40 -9.66
C LYS A 140 -9.70 -5.68 -8.35
N ARG A 141 -9.95 -6.30 -7.23
CA ARG A 141 -9.44 -5.87 -5.92
C ARG A 141 -8.10 -6.56 -5.70
N VAL A 142 -7.05 -5.78 -5.55
CA VAL A 142 -5.70 -6.31 -5.37
C VAL A 142 -5.42 -6.56 -3.89
N TRP A 143 -5.67 -5.56 -3.05
CA TRP A 143 -5.59 -5.69 -1.59
C TRP A 143 -6.61 -4.81 -0.88
N LEU A 144 -6.87 -5.15 0.39
CA LEU A 144 -7.51 -4.33 1.39
C LEU A 144 -6.68 -4.39 2.66
N LEU A 145 -6.21 -3.24 3.15
CA LEU A 145 -5.34 -3.10 4.30
C LEU A 145 -6.06 -2.36 5.43
N ASN A 146 -5.85 -2.82 6.67
CA ASN A 146 -6.14 -2.04 7.87
C ASN A 146 -4.99 -1.08 8.10
N CYS A 147 -5.26 0.21 8.17
CA CYS A 147 -4.27 1.24 8.30
C CYS A 147 -4.40 1.96 9.63
N TYR A 148 -3.26 2.24 10.26
CA TYR A 148 -3.20 3.02 11.49
C TYR A 148 -2.41 4.29 11.18
N HIS A 149 -3.11 5.41 11.19
CA HIS A 149 -2.50 6.67 10.79
C HIS A 149 -2.96 7.86 11.62
N SER A 150 -2.12 8.88 11.65
CA SER A 150 -2.41 10.18 12.26
C SER A 150 -3.33 11.07 11.41
N HIS A 151 -3.71 10.68 10.21
CA HIS A 151 -4.47 11.47 9.23
C HIS A 151 -5.57 10.64 8.57
N ASN A 152 -6.77 10.71 9.09
CA ASN A 152 -8.10 10.49 8.48
C ASN A 152 -8.36 9.27 7.56
N PHE A 153 -7.55 8.22 7.55
CA PHE A 153 -7.86 7.01 6.76
C PHE A 153 -7.62 5.76 7.59
N ASP A 154 -8.61 4.91 7.65
CA ASP A 154 -8.59 3.68 8.45
C ASP A 154 -8.30 2.45 7.57
N LEU A 155 -8.70 2.51 6.30
CA LEU A 155 -8.51 1.42 5.36
C LEU A 155 -7.88 1.92 4.05
N MET A 156 -7.11 1.05 3.39
CA MET A 156 -6.61 1.29 2.04
C MET A 156 -6.94 0.11 1.13
N LEU A 157 -7.65 0.40 0.04
CA LEU A 157 -8.04 -0.56 -0.98
C LEU A 157 -7.28 -0.25 -2.28
N LEU A 158 -6.57 -1.24 -2.86
CA LEU A 158 -6.00 -1.11 -4.19
C LEU A 158 -6.90 -1.80 -5.20
N LEU A 159 -7.29 -1.05 -6.20
CA LEU A 159 -8.10 -1.49 -7.32
C LEU A 159 -7.30 -1.45 -8.62
N LEU A 160 -7.52 -2.45 -9.47
CA LEU A 160 -6.96 -2.54 -10.81
C LEU A 160 -8.09 -2.67 -11.82
N GLY A 161 -8.11 -1.83 -12.86
CA GLY A 161 -9.17 -1.85 -13.86
C GLY A 161 -8.69 -1.33 -15.22
N LYS A 162 -9.42 -1.69 -16.28
CA LYS A 162 -9.07 -1.26 -17.66
C LYS A 162 -9.20 0.24 -17.87
N ARG A 163 -10.06 0.91 -17.10
CA ARG A 163 -10.36 2.34 -17.25
C ARG A 163 -10.57 2.97 -15.88
N LEU A 164 -10.11 4.19 -15.71
CA LEU A 164 -10.36 4.97 -14.50
C LEU A 164 -11.86 5.15 -14.23
N SER A 165 -12.67 5.31 -15.29
CA SER A 165 -14.14 5.45 -15.17
C SER A 165 -14.80 4.20 -14.58
N SER A 166 -14.34 2.99 -14.94
CA SER A 166 -14.84 1.74 -14.36
C SER A 166 -14.52 1.64 -12.88
N ILE A 167 -13.28 2.02 -12.49
CA ILE A 167 -12.88 2.05 -11.08
C ILE A 167 -13.69 3.09 -10.30
N THR A 168 -13.83 4.31 -10.84
CA THR A 168 -14.63 5.38 -10.21
C THR A 168 -16.08 4.95 -10.05
N GLY A 169 -16.67 4.35 -11.08
CA GLY A 169 -18.03 3.80 -11.02
C GLY A 169 -18.18 2.73 -9.93
N TYR A 170 -17.20 1.82 -9.84
CA TYR A 170 -17.17 0.80 -8.80
C TYR A 170 -17.08 1.41 -7.40
N VAL A 171 -16.19 2.39 -7.19
CA VAL A 171 -16.05 3.07 -5.91
C VAL A 171 -17.34 3.77 -5.52
N MET A 172 -17.94 4.51 -6.43
CA MET A 172 -19.18 5.26 -6.15
C MET A 172 -20.38 4.35 -5.86
N SER A 173 -20.49 3.23 -6.57
CA SER A 173 -21.66 2.35 -6.49
C SER A 173 -21.56 1.30 -5.38
N TRP A 174 -20.35 0.89 -5.02
CA TRP A 174 -20.14 -0.24 -4.10
C TRP A 174 -19.32 0.14 -2.87
N VAL A 175 -18.15 0.77 -3.06
CA VAL A 175 -17.25 1.07 -1.93
C VAL A 175 -17.86 2.16 -1.04
N ARG A 176 -18.29 3.29 -1.61
CA ARG A 176 -18.89 4.41 -0.84
C ARG A 176 -20.24 4.08 -0.21
N THR A 177 -20.94 3.09 -0.73
CA THR A 177 -22.22 2.64 -0.18
C THR A 177 -22.07 1.54 0.87
N THR A 178 -20.85 1.08 1.12
CA THR A 178 -20.55 0.10 2.17
C THR A 178 -20.84 0.72 3.55
N PRO A 179 -21.60 0.03 4.42
CA PRO A 179 -21.88 0.51 5.76
C PRO A 179 -20.60 0.83 6.54
N GLY A 180 -20.54 2.01 7.13
CA GLY A 180 -19.38 2.49 7.88
C GLY A 180 -18.40 3.35 7.09
N VAL A 181 -18.44 3.36 5.76
CA VAL A 181 -17.61 4.28 4.95
C VAL A 181 -18.17 5.70 5.07
N ILE A 182 -17.34 6.64 5.52
CA ILE A 182 -17.67 8.08 5.64
C ILE A 182 -17.22 8.82 4.40
N ASP A 183 -15.96 8.62 4.00
CA ASP A 183 -15.37 9.28 2.84
C ASP A 183 -14.36 8.40 2.13
N THR A 184 -14.03 8.77 0.89
CA THR A 184 -13.06 8.06 0.05
C THR A 184 -12.22 9.06 -0.73
N GLU A 185 -10.90 8.88 -0.73
CA GLU A 185 -9.96 9.59 -1.59
C GLU A 185 -9.36 8.59 -2.60
N LEU A 186 -9.32 8.98 -3.88
CA LEU A 186 -8.76 8.17 -4.96
C LEU A 186 -7.40 8.71 -5.36
N GLN A 187 -6.39 7.86 -5.38
CA GLN A 187 -5.03 8.21 -5.80
C GLN A 187 -4.61 7.31 -6.96
N THR A 188 -4.48 7.88 -8.16
CA THR A 188 -4.07 7.12 -9.34
C THR A 188 -2.60 6.79 -9.29
N VAL A 189 -2.27 5.51 -9.50
CA VAL A 189 -0.91 5.00 -9.64
C VAL A 189 -0.47 5.16 -11.09
N MET A 190 0.64 5.88 -11.30
CA MET A 190 1.17 6.17 -12.64
C MET A 190 2.27 5.22 -13.08
N ASP A 191 2.98 4.63 -12.12
CA ASP A 191 4.05 3.66 -12.36
C ASP A 191 4.16 2.73 -11.15
N TRP A 192 4.57 1.50 -11.37
CA TRP A 192 4.77 0.50 -10.33
C TRP A 192 6.09 -0.22 -10.58
N ARG A 193 6.89 -0.39 -9.55
CA ARG A 193 8.19 -1.05 -9.65
C ARG A 193 8.46 -1.94 -8.45
N TRP A 194 8.79 -3.19 -8.71
CA TRP A 194 9.28 -4.10 -7.68
C TRP A 194 10.71 -3.75 -7.27
N LEU A 195 10.97 -3.82 -5.97
CA LEU A 195 12.30 -3.65 -5.37
C LEU A 195 12.87 -5.00 -4.90
N ALA A 196 12.01 -5.88 -4.43
CA ALA A 196 12.31 -7.26 -4.08
C ALA A 196 12.18 -8.17 -5.31
N SER A 197 12.84 -9.34 -5.29
CA SER A 197 12.62 -10.34 -6.33
C SER A 197 11.21 -10.93 -6.24
N PRO A 198 10.62 -11.42 -7.34
CA PRO A 198 9.30 -12.05 -7.29
C PRO A 198 9.21 -13.19 -6.26
N ASP A 199 10.23 -14.04 -6.16
CA ASP A 199 10.26 -15.16 -5.20
C ASP A 199 10.28 -14.65 -3.73
N ASP A 200 11.16 -13.70 -3.42
CA ASP A 200 11.22 -13.04 -2.13
C ASP A 200 9.89 -12.33 -1.78
N LEU A 201 9.18 -11.84 -2.78
CA LEU A 201 7.96 -11.07 -2.62
C LEU A 201 6.79 -11.96 -2.24
N VAL A 202 6.67 -13.13 -2.87
CA VAL A 202 5.63 -14.12 -2.54
C VAL A 202 5.75 -14.50 -1.07
N ASP A 203 6.92 -14.95 -0.64
CA ASP A 203 7.15 -15.38 0.75
C ASP A 203 6.83 -14.28 1.77
N LEU A 204 7.26 -13.04 1.49
CA LEU A 204 7.06 -11.90 2.39
C LEU A 204 5.59 -11.45 2.45
N VAL A 205 4.94 -11.40 1.29
CA VAL A 205 3.53 -10.97 1.20
C VAL A 205 2.61 -12.05 1.79
N GLU A 206 2.85 -13.32 1.51
CA GLU A 206 2.13 -14.43 2.13
C GLU A 206 2.31 -14.42 3.65
N LEU A 207 3.52 -14.21 4.15
CA LEU A 207 3.80 -14.13 5.58
C LEU A 207 3.00 -13.02 6.26
N PHE A 208 2.89 -11.84 5.65
CA PHE A 208 2.12 -10.72 6.17
C PHE A 208 0.62 -11.01 6.13
N PHE A 209 0.08 -11.39 4.97
CA PHE A 209 -1.36 -11.56 4.79
C PHE A 209 -1.92 -12.84 5.42
N THR A 210 -1.16 -13.94 5.46
CA THR A 210 -1.63 -15.20 6.05
C THR A 210 -1.65 -15.14 7.57
N ARG A 211 -0.63 -14.55 8.21
CA ARG A 211 -0.57 -14.43 9.68
C ARG A 211 -1.70 -13.57 10.22
N THR A 212 -2.00 -12.46 9.59
CA THR A 212 -3.11 -11.58 10.00
C THR A 212 -4.48 -12.25 9.91
N ALA A 213 -4.61 -13.28 9.07
CA ALA A 213 -5.82 -14.09 8.98
C ALA A 213 -5.99 -15.03 10.18
N LEU A 214 -4.89 -15.55 10.75
CA LEU A 214 -4.92 -16.46 11.90
C LEU A 214 -5.18 -15.72 13.21
N ASP A 215 -4.57 -14.54 13.39
CA ASP A 215 -4.75 -13.74 14.62
C ASP A 215 -6.21 -13.25 14.77
N SER A 216 -6.89 -12.95 13.67
CA SER A 216 -8.32 -12.61 13.70
C SER A 216 -9.25 -13.76 14.12
N GLN A 217 -8.77 -15.02 14.11
CA GLN A 217 -9.53 -16.18 14.57
C GLN A 217 -9.27 -16.53 16.05
N GLN A 218 -8.11 -16.14 16.60
CA GLN A 218 -7.73 -16.46 18.00
C GLN A 218 -8.33 -15.49 19.03
N GLU A 219 -8.77 -14.30 18.65
CA GLU A 219 -9.47 -13.37 19.56
C GLU A 219 -10.93 -13.79 19.86
N HIS A 220 -11.36 -14.96 19.40
CA HIS A 220 -12.72 -15.51 19.61
C HIS A 220 -12.78 -16.71 20.54
N LEU A 221 -11.70 -17.05 21.24
CA LEU A 221 -11.66 -18.10 22.29
C LEU A 221 -11.35 -17.48 23.66
#